data_256e075c293f4251f39994f06e7beef8
#
_entry.id   256e075c293f4251f39994f06e7beef8
#
_cell.length_a   1.000
_cell.length_b   1.000
_cell.length_c   1.000
_cell.angle_alpha   90.00
_cell.angle_beta   90.00
_cell.angle_gamma   90.00
#
_symmetry.space_group_name_H-M   'P 1'
#
loop_
_entity.id
_entity.type
_entity.pdbx_description
1 polymer ?
#
loop_
_entity_poly.entity_id
_entity_poly.type
_entity_poly.pdbx_seq_one_letter_code
_entity_poly.pdbx_strand_id
1 'polypeptide(L)'
;DKVTVLAKKNGGKASALNYGIAACRSEYVVCIDADTQLKQDAVSRLMKHFIADKDKRIGAVAGNVKVGNQRNMLTYWQAIEYTSSQNFDRMAYSNINAITVVPGAIGAFRKEVIEEVGGFTTDTLAEDCDLTMSINEHGYIIENENYAVAMTEAPETLRQFVKQRIRWCFGVMQAFWKHRSSLFSPSKKGFGLWAMPNMLIFQYIIPTFSPLADVLMLIGLFSGNALQIFFYYIIFLLIDASVSIMAYIFEGERLWVLLWVIPQRFFYRWIMYYVLFKSYLKAIKGELQTWGVLKRTGHVGE
;
A
#
# COMPACT_ATOMS: atom_id res chain seq x y z
N ASP A 1 -31.52 -13.66 -7.67
CA ASP A 1 -30.91 -12.78 -6.65
C ASP A 1 -29.55 -12.30 -7.13
N LYS A 2 -29.29 -10.98 -6.93
CA LYS A 2 -28.02 -10.34 -7.32
C LYS A 2 -26.92 -10.51 -6.29
N VAL A 3 -27.23 -11.03 -5.11
CA VAL A 3 -26.32 -11.22 -3.98
C VAL A 3 -26.36 -12.66 -3.50
N THR A 4 -25.18 -13.27 -3.37
CA THR A 4 -25.02 -14.60 -2.80
C THR A 4 -24.15 -14.51 -1.53
N VAL A 5 -24.66 -14.99 -0.41
CA VAL A 5 -23.92 -15.07 0.84
C VAL A 5 -23.23 -16.41 0.94
N LEU A 6 -21.89 -16.41 1.04
CA LEU A 6 -21.08 -17.61 1.19
C LEU A 6 -20.55 -17.69 2.63
N ALA A 7 -21.16 -18.54 3.45
CA ALA A 7 -20.73 -18.76 4.83
C ALA A 7 -19.64 -19.84 4.91
N LYS A 8 -18.57 -19.57 5.66
CA LYS A 8 -17.50 -20.54 5.96
C LYS A 8 -16.91 -20.31 7.34
N LYS A 9 -16.23 -21.33 7.88
CA LYS A 9 -15.44 -21.18 9.11
C LYS A 9 -14.33 -20.14 8.89
N ASN A 10 -14.08 -19.27 9.90
CA ASN A 10 -13.03 -18.27 9.82
C ASN A 10 -11.67 -18.94 9.55
N GLY A 11 -11.02 -18.53 8.51
CA GLY A 11 -9.68 -18.95 8.08
C GLY A 11 -8.82 -17.76 7.59
N GLY A 12 -9.24 -16.53 7.96
CA GLY A 12 -8.59 -15.31 7.51
C GLY A 12 -9.09 -14.80 6.16
N LYS A 13 -8.61 -13.62 5.76
CA LYS A 13 -9.06 -12.90 4.55
C LYS A 13 -8.73 -13.68 3.27
N ALA A 14 -7.48 -14.15 3.11
CA ALA A 14 -7.06 -14.94 1.95
C ALA A 14 -7.95 -16.16 1.70
N SER A 15 -8.25 -16.90 2.77
CA SER A 15 -9.13 -18.08 2.70
C SER A 15 -10.57 -17.71 2.30
N ALA A 16 -11.07 -16.55 2.75
CA ALA A 16 -12.41 -16.07 2.38
C ALA A 16 -12.45 -15.64 0.90
N LEU A 17 -11.42 -14.90 0.44
CA LEU A 17 -11.30 -14.49 -0.96
C LEU A 17 -11.22 -15.69 -1.90
N ASN A 18 -10.35 -16.68 -1.63
CA ASN A 18 -10.26 -17.89 -2.44
C ASN A 18 -11.59 -18.65 -2.52
N TYR A 19 -12.31 -18.74 -1.39
CA TYR A 19 -13.62 -19.39 -1.36
C TYR A 19 -14.65 -18.66 -2.23
N GLY A 20 -14.66 -17.32 -2.16
CA GLY A 20 -15.50 -16.49 -3.01
C GLY A 20 -15.15 -16.61 -4.50
N ILE A 21 -13.86 -16.57 -4.84
CA ILE A 21 -13.35 -16.68 -6.22
C ILE A 21 -13.71 -18.05 -6.83
N ALA A 22 -13.57 -19.14 -6.05
CA ALA A 22 -13.95 -20.48 -6.51
C ALA A 22 -15.44 -20.59 -6.84
N ALA A 23 -16.29 -19.86 -6.12
CA ALA A 23 -17.72 -19.81 -6.38
C ALA A 23 -18.12 -18.90 -7.57
N CYS A 24 -17.24 -17.99 -7.98
CA CYS A 24 -17.49 -17.07 -9.11
C CYS A 24 -17.40 -17.80 -10.45
N ARG A 25 -18.36 -17.50 -11.36
CA ARG A 25 -18.37 -18.00 -12.74
C ARG A 25 -17.84 -17.01 -13.76
N SER A 26 -17.56 -15.78 -13.32
CA SER A 26 -17.08 -14.68 -14.17
C SER A 26 -15.61 -14.83 -14.52
N GLU A 27 -15.22 -14.37 -15.68
CA GLU A 27 -13.80 -14.29 -16.13
C GLU A 27 -12.98 -13.30 -15.29
N TYR A 28 -13.63 -12.29 -14.73
CA TYR A 28 -13.03 -11.25 -13.91
C TYR A 28 -13.66 -11.20 -12.53
N VAL A 29 -12.86 -10.87 -11.53
CA VAL A 29 -13.30 -10.67 -10.15
C VAL A 29 -12.82 -9.31 -9.64
N VAL A 30 -13.67 -8.64 -8.87
CA VAL A 30 -13.29 -7.42 -8.15
C VAL A 30 -13.32 -7.73 -6.66
N CYS A 31 -12.18 -7.60 -5.99
CA CYS A 31 -12.06 -7.78 -4.56
C CYS A 31 -12.22 -6.43 -3.86
N ILE A 32 -13.03 -6.38 -2.80
CA ILE A 32 -13.38 -5.17 -2.07
C ILE A 32 -13.36 -5.51 -0.57
N ASP A 33 -12.74 -4.67 0.26
CA ASP A 33 -12.84 -4.79 1.72
C ASP A 33 -14.25 -4.39 2.20
N ALA A 34 -14.73 -5.06 3.25
CA ALA A 34 -16.10 -4.86 3.75
C ALA A 34 -16.37 -3.46 4.32
N ASP A 35 -15.32 -2.70 4.65
CA ASP A 35 -15.35 -1.33 5.17
C ASP A 35 -15.10 -0.27 4.08
N THR A 36 -15.18 -0.66 2.82
CA THR A 36 -14.88 0.20 1.67
C THR A 36 -16.14 0.58 0.90
N GLN A 37 -16.24 1.86 0.55
CA GLN A 37 -17.29 2.40 -0.32
C GLN A 37 -16.70 2.78 -1.68
N LEU A 38 -17.23 2.20 -2.74
CA LEU A 38 -16.83 2.50 -4.11
C LEU A 38 -17.59 3.68 -4.68
N LYS A 39 -16.93 4.51 -5.51
CA LYS A 39 -17.66 5.39 -6.44
C LYS A 39 -18.45 4.55 -7.46
N GLN A 40 -19.58 5.08 -7.92
CA GLN A 40 -20.52 4.36 -8.79
C GLN A 40 -19.89 3.82 -10.07
N ASP A 41 -18.91 4.51 -10.62
CA ASP A 41 -18.22 4.16 -11.86
C ASP A 41 -16.92 3.36 -11.65
N ALA A 42 -16.51 3.10 -10.40
CA ALA A 42 -15.22 2.50 -10.07
C ALA A 42 -15.03 1.14 -10.75
N VAL A 43 -16.00 0.23 -10.65
CA VAL A 43 -15.91 -1.10 -11.27
C VAL A 43 -15.83 -1.01 -12.79
N SER A 44 -16.64 -0.16 -13.42
CA SER A 44 -16.63 0.00 -14.88
C SER A 44 -15.29 0.57 -15.39
N ARG A 45 -14.62 1.42 -14.59
CA ARG A 45 -13.29 1.95 -14.89
C ARG A 45 -12.23 0.87 -14.85
N LEU A 46 -12.23 0.04 -13.81
CA LEU A 46 -11.30 -1.10 -13.72
C LEU A 46 -11.48 -2.06 -14.91
N MET A 47 -12.71 -2.35 -15.29
CA MET A 47 -13.03 -3.29 -16.37
C MET A 47 -12.60 -2.80 -17.76
N LYS A 48 -12.49 -1.48 -17.99
CA LYS A 48 -12.02 -0.92 -19.27
C LYS A 48 -10.64 -1.42 -19.65
N HIS A 49 -9.72 -1.58 -18.68
CA HIS A 49 -8.38 -2.09 -18.93
C HIS A 49 -8.40 -3.51 -19.49
N PHE A 50 -9.20 -4.40 -18.90
CA PHE A 50 -9.33 -5.78 -19.37
C PHE A 50 -10.03 -5.88 -20.74
N ILE A 51 -11.03 -5.03 -20.99
CA ILE A 51 -11.75 -5.00 -22.28
C ILE A 51 -10.82 -4.52 -23.40
N ALA A 52 -9.90 -3.59 -23.11
CA ALA A 52 -8.93 -3.07 -24.06
C ALA A 52 -7.76 -4.06 -24.30
N ASP A 53 -7.50 -4.96 -23.36
CA ASP A 53 -6.40 -5.93 -23.37
C ASP A 53 -6.73 -7.18 -24.21
N LYS A 54 -6.62 -7.06 -25.52
CA LYS A 54 -6.92 -8.17 -26.47
C LYS A 54 -5.98 -9.35 -26.32
N ASP A 55 -4.74 -9.09 -25.90
CA ASP A 55 -3.69 -10.10 -25.76
C ASP A 55 -3.69 -10.82 -24.41
N LYS A 56 -4.66 -10.46 -23.53
CA LYS A 56 -4.82 -11.03 -22.19
C LYS A 56 -3.56 -10.94 -21.31
N ARG A 57 -2.82 -9.86 -21.45
CA ARG A 57 -1.56 -9.63 -20.71
C ARG A 57 -1.77 -9.01 -19.33
N ILE A 58 -2.90 -8.33 -19.13
CA ILE A 58 -3.23 -7.71 -17.84
C ILE A 58 -3.80 -8.77 -16.89
N GLY A 59 -3.06 -9.03 -15.81
CA GLY A 59 -3.48 -9.95 -14.74
C GLY A 59 -4.30 -9.25 -13.66
N ALA A 60 -3.97 -7.98 -13.36
CA ALA A 60 -4.66 -7.21 -12.34
C ALA A 60 -4.72 -5.71 -12.66
N VAL A 61 -5.71 -5.04 -12.09
CA VAL A 61 -5.86 -3.56 -12.13
C VAL A 61 -6.08 -3.05 -10.72
N ALA A 62 -5.18 -2.20 -10.25
CA ALA A 62 -5.27 -1.54 -8.95
C ALA A 62 -6.17 -0.31 -9.03
N GLY A 63 -7.11 -0.16 -8.11
CA GLY A 63 -7.88 1.06 -7.95
C GLY A 63 -7.23 2.06 -7.01
N ASN A 64 -7.83 3.24 -6.89
CA ASN A 64 -7.38 4.37 -6.11
C ASN A 64 -8.07 4.38 -4.74
N VAL A 65 -7.31 4.11 -3.68
CA VAL A 65 -7.83 4.08 -2.31
C VAL A 65 -7.64 5.43 -1.64
N LYS A 66 -8.71 6.00 -1.12
CA LYS A 66 -8.72 7.26 -0.38
C LYS A 66 -9.26 7.08 1.04
N VAL A 67 -8.77 7.91 1.97
CA VAL A 67 -9.26 7.91 3.36
C VAL A 67 -10.58 8.68 3.42
N GLY A 68 -11.66 7.99 3.82
CA GLY A 68 -13.01 8.54 3.90
C GLY A 68 -13.31 9.30 5.20
N ASN A 69 -12.63 8.98 6.30
CA ASN A 69 -12.88 9.55 7.64
C ASN A 69 -11.79 10.54 8.07
N GLN A 70 -11.57 11.61 7.31
CA GLN A 70 -10.58 12.65 7.64
C GLN A 70 -11.09 13.58 8.75
N ARG A 71 -10.98 13.17 10.03
CA ARG A 71 -11.57 13.86 11.18
C ARG A 71 -10.56 14.39 12.20
N ASN A 72 -9.36 13.81 12.25
CA ASN A 72 -8.31 14.19 13.19
C ASN A 72 -6.94 14.19 12.51
N MET A 73 -5.94 14.72 13.22
CA MET A 73 -4.57 14.85 12.73
C MET A 73 -4.02 13.52 12.18
N LEU A 74 -4.29 12.41 12.87
CA LEU A 74 -3.79 11.09 12.46
C LEU A 74 -4.43 10.60 11.15
N THR A 75 -5.73 10.86 10.94
CA THR A 75 -6.44 10.49 9.71
C THR A 75 -6.05 11.42 8.55
N TYR A 76 -5.75 12.70 8.79
CA TYR A 76 -5.16 13.57 7.77
C TYR A 76 -3.76 13.11 7.36
N TRP A 77 -2.92 12.68 8.29
CA TRP A 77 -1.60 12.13 7.96
C TRP A 77 -1.70 10.85 7.11
N GLN A 78 -2.66 10.00 7.41
CA GLN A 78 -2.92 8.80 6.60
C GLN A 78 -3.46 9.17 5.22
N ALA A 79 -4.31 10.18 5.10
CA ALA A 79 -4.78 10.67 3.80
C ALA A 79 -3.62 11.20 2.94
N ILE A 80 -2.68 11.96 3.55
CA ILE A 80 -1.49 12.43 2.86
C ILE A 80 -0.63 11.26 2.38
N GLU A 81 -0.39 10.26 3.23
CA GLU A 81 0.37 9.07 2.87
C GLU A 81 -0.30 8.27 1.74
N TYR A 82 -1.63 8.08 1.79
CA TYR A 82 -2.34 7.34 0.74
C TYR A 82 -2.25 8.07 -0.60
N THR A 83 -2.42 9.39 -0.60
CA THR A 83 -2.35 10.20 -1.82
C THR A 83 -0.93 10.25 -2.38
N SER A 84 0.08 10.57 -1.56
CA SER A 84 1.45 10.85 -2.03
C SER A 84 2.32 9.59 -2.18
N SER A 85 2.21 8.62 -1.25
CA SER A 85 3.13 7.48 -1.20
C SER A 85 2.51 6.14 -1.61
N GLN A 86 1.22 6.07 -1.83
CA GLN A 86 0.57 4.85 -2.30
C GLN A 86 -0.03 5.01 -3.69
N ASN A 87 -0.90 5.99 -3.88
CA ASN A 87 -1.58 6.19 -5.16
C ASN A 87 -0.65 6.81 -6.21
N PHE A 88 0.05 7.88 -5.85
CA PHE A 88 0.95 8.58 -6.77
C PHE A 88 2.13 7.71 -7.21
N ASP A 89 2.78 7.00 -6.27
CA ASP A 89 3.84 6.05 -6.59
C ASP A 89 3.34 4.91 -7.48
N ARG A 90 2.13 4.38 -7.19
CA ARG A 90 1.54 3.30 -7.98
C ARG A 90 1.26 3.74 -9.42
N MET A 91 0.81 4.98 -9.62
CA MET A 91 0.63 5.57 -10.95
C MET A 91 1.96 5.64 -11.72
N ALA A 92 3.06 5.99 -11.06
CA ALA A 92 4.38 5.99 -11.67
C ALA A 92 4.86 4.57 -12.00
N TYR A 93 4.68 3.62 -11.07
CA TYR A 93 5.15 2.24 -11.21
C TYR A 93 4.38 1.41 -12.23
N SER A 94 3.11 1.75 -12.54
CA SER A 94 2.36 1.06 -13.60
C SER A 94 3.06 1.15 -14.96
N ASN A 95 3.70 2.28 -15.28
CA ASN A 95 4.39 2.49 -16.55
C ASN A 95 5.56 1.54 -16.81
N ILE A 96 6.14 0.97 -15.77
CA ILE A 96 7.30 0.06 -15.86
C ILE A 96 6.97 -1.34 -15.31
N ASN A 97 5.69 -1.63 -15.08
CA ASN A 97 5.20 -2.86 -14.45
C ASN A 97 5.92 -3.19 -13.14
N ALA A 98 5.96 -2.21 -12.23
CA ALA A 98 6.65 -2.29 -10.95
C ALA A 98 5.68 -2.14 -9.74
N ILE A 99 4.38 -2.27 -9.95
CA ILE A 99 3.38 -2.25 -8.87
C ILE A 99 3.57 -3.49 -7.98
N THR A 100 3.76 -3.28 -6.69
CA THR A 100 3.97 -4.35 -5.70
C THR A 100 2.73 -4.70 -4.89
N VAL A 101 1.71 -3.82 -4.92
CA VAL A 101 0.46 -4.02 -4.17
C VAL A 101 -0.74 -3.55 -4.98
N VAL A 102 -1.61 -4.47 -5.35
CA VAL A 102 -3.00 -4.18 -5.74
C VAL A 102 -3.81 -4.14 -4.45
N PRO A 103 -4.35 -2.97 -4.05
CA PRO A 103 -4.92 -2.82 -2.71
C PRO A 103 -6.14 -3.70 -2.49
N GLY A 104 -6.19 -4.37 -1.33
CA GLY A 104 -7.32 -5.21 -0.96
C GLY A 104 -8.66 -4.47 -0.86
N ALA A 105 -8.62 -3.13 -0.69
CA ALA A 105 -9.81 -2.28 -0.66
C ALA A 105 -10.49 -2.14 -2.04
N ILE A 106 -9.72 -2.20 -3.13
CA ILE A 106 -10.22 -2.22 -4.50
C ILE A 106 -9.16 -2.77 -5.45
N GLY A 107 -9.35 -3.96 -5.94
CA GLY A 107 -8.52 -4.59 -6.96
C GLY A 107 -9.35 -5.45 -7.88
N ALA A 108 -9.12 -5.32 -9.18
CA ALA A 108 -9.73 -6.20 -10.18
C ALA A 108 -8.69 -7.16 -10.73
N PHE A 109 -9.10 -8.39 -10.99
CA PHE A 109 -8.20 -9.47 -11.39
C PHE A 109 -8.84 -10.32 -12.49
N ARG A 110 -8.01 -10.81 -13.41
CA ARG A 110 -8.40 -11.91 -14.27
C ARG A 110 -8.40 -13.20 -13.45
N LYS A 111 -9.54 -13.90 -13.38
CA LYS A 111 -9.70 -15.10 -12.53
C LYS A 111 -8.70 -16.19 -12.89
N GLU A 112 -8.51 -16.45 -14.17
CA GLU A 112 -7.53 -17.42 -14.69
C GLU A 112 -6.12 -17.14 -14.14
N VAL A 113 -5.71 -15.87 -14.08
CA VAL A 113 -4.39 -15.49 -13.56
C VAL A 113 -4.28 -15.75 -12.05
N ILE A 114 -5.34 -15.47 -11.27
CA ILE A 114 -5.34 -15.82 -9.84
C ILE A 114 -5.18 -17.34 -9.66
N GLU A 115 -5.88 -18.13 -10.46
CA GLU A 115 -5.83 -19.60 -10.39
C GLU A 115 -4.45 -20.12 -10.78
N GLU A 116 -3.84 -19.57 -11.84
CA GLU A 116 -2.51 -19.94 -12.31
C GLU A 116 -1.41 -19.66 -11.29
N VAL A 117 -1.46 -18.52 -10.59
CA VAL A 117 -0.46 -18.16 -9.57
C VAL A 117 -0.72 -18.81 -8.20
N GLY A 118 -1.77 -19.64 -8.06
CA GLY A 118 -2.10 -20.38 -6.84
C GLY A 118 -3.01 -19.67 -5.86
N GLY A 119 -3.61 -18.53 -6.25
CA GLY A 119 -4.58 -17.79 -5.42
C GLY A 119 -3.96 -16.93 -4.34
N PHE A 120 -4.80 -16.45 -3.43
CA PHE A 120 -4.35 -15.73 -2.23
C PHE A 120 -3.75 -16.72 -1.23
N THR A 121 -2.53 -16.50 -0.80
CA THR A 121 -1.87 -17.42 0.16
C THR A 121 -2.14 -17.00 1.60
N THR A 122 -2.05 -17.96 2.52
CA THR A 122 -2.30 -17.75 3.96
C THR A 122 -1.01 -17.66 4.78
N ASP A 123 0.13 -17.74 4.12
CA ASP A 123 1.47 -17.75 4.72
C ASP A 123 2.06 -16.35 4.94
N THR A 124 1.38 -15.32 4.43
CA THR A 124 1.74 -13.91 4.66
C THR A 124 0.56 -13.13 5.26
N LEU A 125 0.87 -12.03 5.96
CA LEU A 125 -0.15 -11.11 6.49
C LEU A 125 -0.51 -9.98 5.53
N ALA A 126 0.12 -9.94 4.36
CA ALA A 126 -0.15 -9.04 3.25
C ALA A 126 -0.45 -9.89 2.01
N GLU A 127 -1.60 -10.56 2.03
CA GLU A 127 -2.06 -11.47 0.98
C GLU A 127 -2.22 -10.78 -0.38
N ASP A 128 -2.54 -9.49 -0.35
CA ASP A 128 -2.67 -8.62 -1.53
C ASP A 128 -1.31 -8.30 -2.17
N CYS A 129 -0.32 -7.98 -1.34
CA CYS A 129 1.07 -7.79 -1.77
C CYS A 129 1.65 -9.09 -2.37
N ASP A 130 1.47 -10.21 -1.68
CA ASP A 130 1.97 -11.52 -2.10
C ASP A 130 1.37 -11.95 -3.44
N LEU A 131 0.05 -11.85 -3.61
CA LEU A 131 -0.62 -12.13 -4.88
C LEU A 131 -0.11 -11.22 -6.00
N THR A 132 0.05 -9.93 -5.71
CA THR A 132 0.54 -8.94 -6.69
C THR A 132 1.95 -9.30 -7.16
N MET A 133 2.84 -9.68 -6.25
CA MET A 133 4.20 -10.11 -6.59
C MET A 133 4.18 -11.41 -7.40
N SER A 134 3.32 -12.38 -7.04
CA SER A 134 3.17 -13.62 -7.79
C SER A 134 2.71 -13.37 -9.23
N ILE A 135 1.76 -12.46 -9.46
CA ILE A 135 1.29 -12.05 -10.78
C ILE A 135 2.44 -11.45 -11.61
N ASN A 136 3.25 -10.56 -11.01
CA ASN A 136 4.45 -10.00 -11.65
C ASN A 136 5.47 -11.08 -12.03
N GLU A 137 5.72 -12.04 -11.14
CA GLU A 137 6.67 -13.14 -11.38
C GLU A 137 6.25 -14.05 -12.54
N HIS A 138 4.94 -14.20 -12.79
CA HIS A 138 4.41 -14.92 -13.94
C HIS A 138 4.42 -14.09 -15.24
N GLY A 139 4.85 -12.83 -15.17
CA GLY A 139 5.05 -11.96 -16.33
C GLY A 139 3.80 -11.21 -16.80
N TYR A 140 2.73 -11.24 -16.03
CA TYR A 140 1.53 -10.46 -16.30
C TYR A 140 1.75 -8.97 -16.01
N ILE A 141 0.96 -8.13 -16.65
CA ILE A 141 0.94 -6.68 -16.44
C ILE A 141 -0.03 -6.34 -15.32
N ILE A 142 0.36 -5.40 -14.47
CA ILE A 142 -0.49 -4.82 -13.45
C ILE A 142 -0.67 -3.34 -13.76
N GLU A 143 -1.92 -2.96 -14.05
CA GLU A 143 -2.29 -1.59 -14.36
C GLU A 143 -2.79 -0.84 -13.13
N ASN A 144 -2.80 0.50 -13.21
CA ASN A 144 -3.38 1.37 -12.20
C ASN A 144 -4.48 2.24 -12.80
N GLU A 145 -5.65 2.28 -12.15
CA GLU A 145 -6.77 3.13 -12.55
C GLU A 145 -7.08 4.17 -11.47
N ASN A 146 -6.57 5.39 -11.67
CA ASN A 146 -6.71 6.47 -10.70
C ASN A 146 -8.15 6.94 -10.47
N TYR A 147 -9.02 6.77 -11.44
CA TYR A 147 -10.40 7.21 -11.34
C TYR A 147 -11.33 6.13 -10.76
N ALA A 148 -10.86 4.90 -10.59
CA ALA A 148 -11.56 3.86 -9.85
C ALA A 148 -11.39 4.07 -8.34
N VAL A 149 -12.14 5.02 -7.78
CA VAL A 149 -11.96 5.49 -6.40
C VAL A 149 -12.74 4.64 -5.41
N ALA A 150 -12.06 4.26 -4.35
CA ALA A 150 -12.60 3.56 -3.19
C ALA A 150 -12.27 4.35 -1.91
N MET A 151 -13.29 4.65 -1.10
CA MET A 151 -13.16 5.30 0.18
C MET A 151 -13.10 4.25 1.29
N THR A 152 -12.02 4.22 2.07
CA THR A 152 -11.84 3.29 3.20
C THR A 152 -11.73 4.03 4.52
N GLU A 153 -12.02 3.33 5.63
CA GLU A 153 -11.90 3.87 6.97
C GLU A 153 -10.48 3.70 7.50
N ALA A 154 -9.79 4.83 7.76
CA ALA A 154 -8.48 4.84 8.40
C ALA A 154 -8.59 4.77 9.92
N PRO A 155 -7.64 4.12 10.65
CA PRO A 155 -7.57 4.14 12.10
C PRO A 155 -7.55 5.55 12.70
N GLU A 156 -8.44 5.83 13.62
CA GLU A 156 -8.57 7.14 14.27
C GLU A 156 -7.72 7.26 15.54
N THR A 157 -7.27 6.15 16.12
CA THR A 157 -6.44 6.11 17.32
C THR A 157 -5.03 5.60 17.03
N LEU A 158 -4.04 6.16 17.73
CA LEU A 158 -2.64 5.76 17.59
C LEU A 158 -2.44 4.25 17.83
N ARG A 159 -3.15 3.68 18.81
CA ARG A 159 -3.07 2.23 19.12
C ARG A 159 -3.51 1.36 17.93
N GLN A 160 -4.63 1.70 17.31
CA GLN A 160 -5.15 0.97 16.13
C GLN A 160 -4.24 1.18 14.92
N PHE A 161 -3.77 2.41 14.71
CA PHE A 161 -2.84 2.76 13.64
C PHE A 161 -1.55 1.93 13.74
N VAL A 162 -0.88 1.95 14.89
CA VAL A 162 0.36 1.19 15.11
C VAL A 162 0.14 -0.31 14.91
N LYS A 163 -0.97 -0.86 15.41
CA LYS A 163 -1.31 -2.27 15.22
C LYS A 163 -1.48 -2.61 13.73
N GLN A 164 -2.17 -1.77 12.96
CA GLN A 164 -2.36 -1.95 11.53
C GLN A 164 -1.01 -1.87 10.79
N ARG A 165 -0.18 -0.86 11.10
CA ARG A 165 1.12 -0.63 10.43
C ARG A 165 2.14 -1.74 10.73
N ILE A 166 2.18 -2.26 11.95
CA ILE A 166 3.04 -3.42 12.27
C ILE A 166 2.60 -4.63 11.42
N ARG A 167 1.30 -4.89 11.30
CA ARG A 167 0.78 -5.96 10.47
C ARG A 167 1.19 -5.80 9.00
N TRP A 168 1.02 -4.59 8.44
CA TRP A 168 1.41 -4.31 7.05
C TRP A 168 2.91 -4.43 6.84
N CYS A 169 3.71 -3.77 7.67
CA CYS A 169 5.17 -3.81 7.57
C CYS A 169 5.70 -5.24 7.66
N PHE A 170 5.21 -6.03 8.62
CA PHE A 170 5.61 -7.42 8.78
C PHE A 170 5.13 -8.30 7.61
N GLY A 171 3.88 -8.13 7.16
CA GLY A 171 3.33 -8.89 6.02
C GLY A 171 4.07 -8.60 4.71
N VAL A 172 4.40 -7.34 4.45
CA VAL A 172 5.21 -6.95 3.28
C VAL A 172 6.63 -7.52 3.37
N MET A 173 7.23 -7.59 4.58
CA MET A 173 8.52 -8.28 4.78
C MET A 173 8.42 -9.78 4.45
N GLN A 174 7.35 -10.45 4.86
CA GLN A 174 7.12 -11.86 4.53
C GLN A 174 7.00 -12.04 3.02
N ALA A 175 6.19 -11.23 2.35
CA ALA A 175 6.04 -11.27 0.89
C ALA A 175 7.39 -10.99 0.18
N PHE A 176 8.11 -9.93 0.59
CA PHE A 176 9.44 -9.64 0.04
C PHE A 176 10.40 -10.83 0.17
N TRP A 177 10.46 -11.45 1.35
CA TRP A 177 11.34 -12.60 1.60
C TRP A 177 10.94 -13.83 0.76
N LYS A 178 9.67 -14.06 0.59
CA LYS A 178 9.14 -15.14 -0.25
C LYS A 178 9.56 -14.97 -1.71
N HIS A 179 9.46 -13.75 -2.23
CA HIS A 179 9.77 -13.39 -3.62
C HIS A 179 11.22 -12.89 -3.85
N ARG A 180 12.12 -13.07 -2.86
CA ARG A 180 13.50 -12.53 -2.92
C ARG A 180 14.34 -13.01 -4.10
N SER A 181 14.01 -14.14 -4.71
CA SER A 181 14.66 -14.66 -5.92
C SER A 181 14.48 -13.74 -7.13
N SER A 182 13.47 -12.87 -7.11
CA SER A 182 13.24 -11.88 -8.16
C SER A 182 14.08 -10.61 -7.99
N LEU A 183 14.75 -10.43 -6.85
CA LEU A 183 15.59 -9.25 -6.58
C LEU A 183 16.77 -9.21 -7.56
N PHE A 184 16.93 -8.09 -8.26
CA PHE A 184 17.90 -7.85 -9.33
C PHE A 184 17.80 -8.83 -10.52
N SER A 185 16.67 -9.51 -10.69
CA SER A 185 16.46 -10.44 -11.80
C SER A 185 16.07 -9.71 -13.10
N PRO A 186 16.91 -9.73 -14.16
CA PRO A 186 16.57 -9.09 -15.43
C PRO A 186 15.38 -9.74 -16.14
N SER A 187 15.16 -11.05 -15.93
CA SER A 187 14.04 -11.78 -16.53
C SER A 187 12.67 -11.26 -16.01
N LYS A 188 12.65 -10.68 -14.81
CA LYS A 188 11.45 -10.08 -14.20
C LYS A 188 11.28 -8.59 -14.51
N LYS A 189 12.08 -8.04 -15.43
CA LYS A 189 11.97 -6.64 -15.95
C LYS A 189 11.80 -5.60 -14.83
N GLY A 190 10.76 -4.75 -14.95
CA GLY A 190 10.47 -3.69 -13.97
C GLY A 190 10.24 -4.18 -12.54
N PHE A 191 9.61 -5.33 -12.37
CA PHE A 191 9.44 -5.92 -11.04
C PHE A 191 10.78 -6.28 -10.39
N GLY A 192 11.65 -7.04 -11.09
CA GLY A 192 12.92 -7.49 -10.52
C GLY A 192 13.99 -6.41 -10.44
N LEU A 193 14.07 -5.52 -11.45
CA LEU A 193 15.14 -4.51 -11.54
C LEU A 193 14.80 -3.20 -10.86
N TRP A 194 13.51 -2.92 -10.63
CA TRP A 194 13.08 -1.67 -10.00
C TRP A 194 12.27 -1.90 -8.73
N ALA A 195 11.15 -2.62 -8.80
CA ALA A 195 10.24 -2.76 -7.67
C ALA A 195 10.89 -3.40 -6.45
N MET A 196 11.53 -4.56 -6.62
CA MET A 196 12.18 -5.28 -5.53
C MET A 196 13.36 -4.51 -4.92
N PRO A 197 14.32 -3.93 -5.69
CA PRO A 197 15.37 -3.08 -5.14
C PRO A 197 14.83 -1.81 -4.46
N ASN A 198 13.80 -1.18 -5.03
CA ASN A 198 13.15 -0.02 -4.44
C ASN A 198 12.54 -0.34 -3.07
N MET A 199 11.80 -1.46 -2.94
CA MET A 199 11.30 -1.94 -1.65
C MET A 199 12.44 -2.15 -0.64
N LEU A 200 13.50 -2.84 -1.03
CA LEU A 200 14.64 -3.11 -0.16
C LEU A 200 15.27 -1.81 0.35
N ILE A 201 15.54 -0.87 -0.55
CA ILE A 201 16.25 0.36 -0.23
C ILE A 201 15.34 1.33 0.55
N PHE A 202 14.15 1.66 0.03
CA PHE A 202 13.32 2.74 0.55
C PHE A 202 12.33 2.32 1.64
N GLN A 203 11.98 1.04 1.73
CA GLN A 203 11.10 0.57 2.81
C GLN A 203 11.87 -0.05 3.99
N TYR A 204 13.10 -0.54 3.77
CA TYR A 204 13.87 -1.23 4.81
C TYR A 204 15.22 -0.57 5.11
N ILE A 205 16.13 -0.43 4.12
CA ILE A 205 17.49 0.07 4.38
C ILE A 205 17.47 1.52 4.87
N ILE A 206 16.97 2.44 4.04
CA ILE A 206 16.96 3.87 4.38
C ILE A 206 16.21 4.15 5.70
N PRO A 207 14.97 3.64 5.93
CA PRO A 207 14.28 3.89 7.19
C PRO A 207 14.98 3.29 8.42
N THR A 208 15.74 2.21 8.26
CA THR A 208 16.53 1.62 9.37
C THR A 208 17.62 2.58 9.85
N PHE A 209 18.28 3.28 8.93
CA PHE A 209 19.36 4.21 9.27
C PHE A 209 18.90 5.66 9.47
N SER A 210 17.66 5.98 9.13
CA SER A 210 17.14 7.35 9.26
C SER A 210 17.16 7.91 10.69
N PRO A 211 16.95 7.13 11.78
CA PRO A 211 17.11 7.65 13.14
C PRO A 211 18.54 8.11 13.45
N LEU A 212 19.56 7.46 12.86
CA LEU A 212 20.95 7.90 13.00
C LEU A 212 21.18 9.27 12.35
N ALA A 213 20.59 9.50 11.16
CA ALA A 213 20.66 10.80 10.52
C ALA A 213 20.01 11.90 11.37
N ASP A 214 18.89 11.60 12.05
CA ASP A 214 18.24 12.54 12.97
C ASP A 214 19.12 12.87 14.18
N VAL A 215 19.77 11.87 14.76
CA VAL A 215 20.72 12.07 15.89
C VAL A 215 21.92 12.91 15.42
N LEU A 216 22.53 12.59 14.27
CA LEU A 216 23.64 13.36 13.71
C LEU A 216 23.24 14.80 13.40
N MET A 217 22.02 15.02 12.92
CA MET A 217 21.45 16.36 12.72
C MET A 217 21.39 17.13 14.04
N LEU A 218 20.86 16.53 15.10
CA LEU A 218 20.80 17.14 16.43
C LEU A 218 22.18 17.51 16.96
N ILE A 219 23.15 16.59 16.88
CA ILE A 219 24.56 16.85 17.29
C ILE A 219 25.13 18.03 16.48
N GLY A 220 24.92 18.07 15.19
CA GLY A 220 25.39 19.13 14.31
C GLY A 220 24.81 20.51 14.65
N LEU A 221 23.54 20.59 15.10
CA LEU A 221 22.94 21.84 15.56
C LEU A 221 23.69 22.47 16.74
N PHE A 222 24.29 21.64 17.61
CA PHE A 222 25.07 22.11 18.76
C PHE A 222 26.57 22.24 18.46
N SER A 223 27.04 21.84 17.27
CA SER A 223 28.46 21.85 16.87
C SER A 223 28.89 23.07 16.05
N GLY A 224 28.14 24.16 16.10
CA GLY A 224 28.44 25.40 15.37
C GLY A 224 27.98 25.43 13.90
N ASN A 225 27.41 24.35 13.37
CA ASN A 225 26.92 24.24 11.97
C ASN A 225 25.40 24.41 11.83
N ALA A 226 24.76 25.01 12.83
CA ALA A 226 23.30 25.09 12.92
C ALA A 226 22.65 25.73 11.67
N LEU A 227 23.22 26.81 11.14
CA LEU A 227 22.69 27.50 9.96
C LEU A 227 22.73 26.61 8.70
N GLN A 228 23.84 25.90 8.50
CA GLN A 228 24.00 25.01 7.35
C GLN A 228 23.03 23.82 7.43
N ILE A 229 22.87 23.22 8.60
CA ILE A 229 21.93 22.11 8.83
C ILE A 229 20.50 22.57 8.62
N PHE A 230 20.12 23.75 9.16
CA PHE A 230 18.82 24.35 8.94
C PHE A 230 18.54 24.56 7.45
N PHE A 231 19.51 25.06 6.69
CA PHE A 231 19.38 25.27 5.25
C PHE A 231 19.13 23.96 4.49
N TYR A 232 19.90 22.89 4.76
CA TYR A 232 19.67 21.59 4.15
C TYR A 232 18.33 20.99 4.54
N TYR A 233 17.90 21.17 5.79
CA TYR A 233 16.59 20.70 6.24
C TYR A 233 15.43 21.42 5.53
N ILE A 234 15.55 22.73 5.31
CA ILE A 234 14.58 23.49 4.54
C ILE A 234 14.51 23.01 3.09
N ILE A 235 15.67 22.78 2.45
CA ILE A 235 15.68 22.22 1.08
C ILE A 235 14.96 20.86 1.05
N PHE A 236 15.26 20.00 1.99
CA PHE A 236 14.59 18.70 2.09
C PHE A 236 13.07 18.85 2.25
N LEU A 237 12.62 19.74 3.13
CA LEU A 237 11.19 20.01 3.32
C LEU A 237 10.53 20.56 2.05
N LEU A 238 11.21 21.43 1.30
CA LEU A 238 10.69 21.99 0.05
C LEU A 238 10.54 20.91 -1.02
N ILE A 239 11.54 20.04 -1.16
CA ILE A 239 11.47 18.90 -2.10
C ILE A 239 10.30 18.00 -1.75
N ASP A 240 10.18 17.61 -0.49
CA ASP A 240 9.12 16.74 -0.01
C ASP A 240 7.73 17.37 -0.14
N ALA A 241 7.60 18.65 0.18
CA ALA A 241 6.36 19.39 -0.01
C ALA A 241 5.99 19.50 -1.50
N SER A 242 6.98 19.70 -2.39
CA SER A 242 6.71 19.78 -3.83
C SER A 242 6.17 18.46 -4.39
N VAL A 243 6.71 17.31 -3.97
CA VAL A 243 6.20 16.00 -4.34
C VAL A 243 4.78 15.81 -3.83
N SER A 244 4.52 16.17 -2.57
CA SER A 244 3.18 16.07 -1.97
C SER A 244 2.16 16.98 -2.67
N ILE A 245 2.54 18.22 -3.01
CA ILE A 245 1.70 19.16 -3.78
C ILE A 245 1.39 18.58 -5.16
N MET A 246 2.40 18.06 -5.85
CA MET A 246 2.22 17.44 -7.17
C MET A 246 1.24 16.25 -7.09
N ALA A 247 1.41 15.36 -6.14
CA ALA A 247 0.51 14.23 -5.93
C ALA A 247 -0.95 14.69 -5.69
N TYR A 248 -1.13 15.73 -4.86
CA TYR A 248 -2.46 16.27 -4.55
C TYR A 248 -3.12 16.94 -5.76
N ILE A 249 -2.34 17.63 -6.61
CA ILE A 249 -2.82 18.23 -7.87
C ILE A 249 -3.28 17.11 -8.83
N PHE A 250 -2.47 16.06 -9.03
CA PHE A 250 -2.81 14.95 -9.91
C PHE A 250 -4.03 14.15 -9.42
N GLU A 251 -4.19 14.02 -8.11
CA GLU A 251 -5.33 13.32 -7.49
C GLU A 251 -6.59 14.19 -7.37
N GLY A 252 -6.50 15.50 -7.66
CA GLY A 252 -7.60 16.46 -7.50
C GLY A 252 -8.02 16.66 -6.05
N GLU A 253 -7.08 16.51 -5.11
CA GLU A 253 -7.33 16.63 -3.67
C GLU A 253 -7.19 18.06 -3.16
N ARG A 254 -7.74 18.32 -1.97
CA ARG A 254 -7.74 19.65 -1.34
C ARG A 254 -6.36 20.00 -0.79
N LEU A 255 -5.69 20.99 -1.39
CA LEU A 255 -4.31 21.41 -1.03
C LEU A 255 -4.15 21.88 0.43
N TRP A 256 -5.20 22.39 1.09
CA TRP A 256 -5.11 22.84 2.49
C TRP A 256 -4.73 21.70 3.44
N VAL A 257 -5.03 20.44 3.10
CA VAL A 257 -4.65 19.25 3.88
C VAL A 257 -3.13 19.15 4.02
N LEU A 258 -2.37 19.69 3.07
CA LEU A 258 -0.90 19.69 3.11
C LEU A 258 -0.31 20.55 4.23
N LEU A 259 -1.10 21.39 4.90
CA LEU A 259 -0.66 22.06 6.14
C LEU A 259 -0.29 21.04 7.24
N TRP A 260 -0.88 19.84 7.20
CA TRP A 260 -0.57 18.75 8.12
C TRP A 260 0.74 18.01 7.79
N VAL A 261 1.39 18.29 6.66
CA VAL A 261 2.71 17.73 6.31
C VAL A 261 3.77 18.19 7.32
N ILE A 262 3.73 19.45 7.76
CA ILE A 262 4.75 19.99 8.69
C ILE A 262 4.76 19.17 10.00
N PRO A 263 3.66 19.08 10.80
CA PRO A 263 3.67 18.27 12.00
C PRO A 263 3.86 16.77 11.72
N GLN A 264 3.43 16.26 10.55
CA GLN A 264 3.68 14.89 10.12
C GLN A 264 5.18 14.56 10.13
N ARG A 265 6.03 15.44 9.61
CA ARG A 265 7.48 15.23 9.54
C ARG A 265 8.14 15.06 10.91
N PHE A 266 7.61 15.72 11.92
CA PHE A 266 8.16 15.63 13.28
C PHE A 266 7.64 14.43 14.08
N PHE A 267 6.35 14.08 13.94
CA PHE A 267 5.73 13.06 14.79
C PHE A 267 5.53 11.72 14.10
N TYR A 268 4.99 11.72 12.89
CA TYR A 268 4.62 10.51 12.18
C TYR A 268 5.83 9.62 11.86
N ARG A 269 6.95 10.22 11.51
CA ARG A 269 8.21 9.54 11.22
C ARG A 269 8.69 8.70 12.40
N TRP A 270 8.64 9.22 13.63
CA TRP A 270 9.03 8.49 14.83
C TRP A 270 8.11 7.30 15.13
N ILE A 271 6.80 7.47 14.86
CA ILE A 271 5.85 6.36 14.96
C ILE A 271 6.22 5.26 13.96
N MET A 272 6.58 5.63 12.73
CA MET A 272 6.98 4.67 11.68
C MET A 272 8.31 3.98 12.00
N TYR A 273 9.28 4.65 12.64
CA TYR A 273 10.48 3.99 13.17
C TYR A 273 10.10 2.92 14.20
N TYR A 274 9.26 3.26 15.16
CA TYR A 274 8.78 2.29 16.13
C TYR A 274 8.10 1.08 15.47
N VAL A 275 7.26 1.32 14.48
CA VAL A 275 6.60 0.25 13.70
C VAL A 275 7.61 -0.66 13.03
N LEU A 276 8.59 -0.09 12.34
CA LEU A 276 9.62 -0.83 11.61
C LEU A 276 10.46 -1.70 12.56
N PHE A 277 11.05 -1.10 13.60
CA PHE A 277 11.88 -1.84 14.56
C PHE A 277 11.07 -2.91 15.32
N LYS A 278 9.80 -2.62 15.65
CA LYS A 278 8.92 -3.62 16.27
C LYS A 278 8.63 -4.77 15.32
N SER A 279 8.48 -4.50 14.01
CA SER A 279 8.30 -5.53 12.98
C SER A 279 9.55 -6.38 12.82
N TYR A 280 10.75 -5.80 12.84
CA TYR A 280 12.02 -6.55 12.84
C TYR A 280 12.15 -7.48 14.04
N LEU A 281 11.89 -6.97 15.24
CA LEU A 281 11.96 -7.78 16.46
C LEU A 281 11.02 -8.99 16.40
N LYS A 282 9.82 -8.81 15.82
CA LYS A 282 8.86 -9.90 15.63
C LYS A 282 9.32 -10.90 14.58
N ALA A 283 9.91 -10.42 13.48
CA ALA A 283 10.48 -11.28 12.45
C ALA A 283 11.63 -12.15 13.00
N ILE A 284 12.54 -11.56 13.79
CA ILE A 284 13.67 -12.27 14.41
C ILE A 284 13.20 -13.33 15.43
N LYS A 285 12.13 -13.00 16.19
CA LYS A 285 11.58 -13.94 17.18
C LYS A 285 10.71 -15.04 16.57
N GLY A 286 10.44 -15.01 15.26
CA GLY A 286 9.55 -15.97 14.60
C GLY A 286 8.09 -15.89 15.10
N GLU A 287 7.68 -14.73 15.67
CA GLU A 287 6.32 -14.56 16.17
C GLU A 287 5.32 -14.53 15.02
N LEU A 288 4.41 -15.51 15.01
CA LEU A 288 3.27 -15.51 14.11
C LEU A 288 2.34 -14.34 14.45
N GLN A 289 2.08 -13.47 13.48
CA GLN A 289 1.07 -12.43 13.60
C GLN A 289 -0.30 -13.02 13.26
N THR A 290 -1.26 -12.81 14.16
CA THR A 290 -2.66 -13.15 13.88
C THR A 290 -3.41 -11.93 13.36
N TRP A 291 -4.40 -12.16 12.50
CA TRP A 291 -5.37 -11.14 12.08
C TRP A 291 -6.09 -10.60 13.32
N GLY A 292 -5.82 -9.35 13.67
CA GLY A 292 -6.53 -8.69 14.76
C GLY A 292 -7.70 -7.87 14.20
N VAL A 293 -8.86 -7.98 14.84
CA VAL A 293 -10.03 -7.16 14.52
C VAL A 293 -9.72 -5.69 14.86
N LEU A 294 -9.79 -4.80 13.86
CA LEU A 294 -9.82 -3.35 14.06
C LEU A 294 -11.28 -2.93 14.29
N LYS A 295 -11.52 -2.09 15.30
CA LYS A 295 -12.83 -1.48 15.47
C LYS A 295 -13.04 -0.45 14.36
N ARG A 296 -14.12 -0.59 13.61
CA ARG A 296 -14.55 0.33 12.57
C ARG A 296 -15.76 1.11 13.08
N THR A 297 -15.83 2.39 12.74
CA THR A 297 -16.90 3.30 13.20
C THR A 297 -18.00 3.46 12.16
N GLY A 298 -17.75 3.02 10.93
CA GLY A 298 -18.70 3.11 9.83
C GLY A 298 -18.85 4.51 9.21
N HIS A 299 -17.96 5.43 9.55
CA HIS A 299 -18.02 6.83 9.10
C HIS A 299 -17.20 7.05 7.81
N VAL A 300 -17.55 6.40 6.74
CA VAL A 300 -16.94 6.62 5.43
C VAL A 300 -17.85 7.50 4.59
N GLY A 301 -17.31 8.61 4.05
CA GLY A 301 -18.05 9.47 3.11
C GLY A 301 -18.89 10.60 3.72
N GLU A 302 -18.71 10.95 5.01
CA GLU A 302 -19.25 12.17 5.64
C GLU A 302 -18.32 13.38 5.49
#